data_23a0ab41e1a7bf3504d92595dd0694cf
#
_entry.id   23a0ab41e1a7bf3504d92595dd0694cf
#
_cell.length_a   1.000
_cell.length_b   1.000
_cell.length_c   1.000
_cell.angle_alpha   90.00
_cell.angle_beta   90.00
_cell.angle_gamma   90.00
#
_symmetry.space_group_name_H-M   'P 1'
#
loop_
_entity.id
_entity.type
_entity.pdbx_description
1 polymer ?
#
loop_
_entity_poly.entity_id
_entity_poly.type
_entity_poly.pdbx_seq_one_letter_code
_entity_poly.pdbx_strand_id
1 'polypeptide(L)'
;MEWVEAQGGSLAVVRRPTASLWLYAALTVAAAGVALSRYGHAMDGYEQAIFLGSTLGLLALGAFWPALRWFFPLVGAVALAGIGLYDGDLARGQVSFGLRFLLSSQSAIMWMCTLFVLATGVYWLGLLRRSAFINKV
;
A
#
# COMPACT_ATOMS: atom_id res chain seq x y z
N MET A 1 -46.51 2.56 -8.63
CA MET A 1 -46.08 3.82 -8.02
C MET A 1 -45.42 3.55 -6.66
N GLU A 2 -44.46 2.55 -6.63
CA GLU A 2 -43.95 1.94 -5.39
C GLU A 2 -42.43 1.72 -5.40
N TRP A 3 -41.70 2.46 -6.25
CA TRP A 3 -40.23 2.26 -6.43
C TRP A 3 -39.37 3.42 -5.93
N VAL A 4 -39.95 4.40 -5.22
CA VAL A 4 -39.23 5.64 -4.83
C VAL A 4 -38.78 5.64 -3.35
N GLU A 5 -39.18 4.68 -2.51
CA GLU A 5 -38.91 4.73 -1.07
C GLU A 5 -37.68 3.88 -0.58
N ALA A 6 -36.94 3.24 -1.46
CA ALA A 6 -35.84 2.37 -1.03
C ALA A 6 -34.45 3.03 -1.05
N GLN A 7 -34.33 4.33 -1.29
CA GLN A 7 -33.03 5.03 -1.35
C GLN A 7 -32.78 6.03 -0.22
N GLY A 8 -33.64 6.12 0.75
CA GLY A 8 -33.49 7.00 1.91
C GLY A 8 -32.93 6.23 3.12
N GLY A 9 -31.60 6.15 3.31
CA GLY A 9 -31.12 5.69 4.61
C GLY A 9 -29.82 4.91 4.68
N SER A 10 -28.91 5.07 3.73
CA SER A 10 -27.52 4.63 3.96
C SER A 10 -26.68 5.79 4.53
N LEU A 11 -27.13 6.36 5.64
CA LEU A 11 -26.23 7.14 6.50
C LEU A 11 -25.15 6.17 6.96
N ALA A 12 -23.91 6.54 6.67
CA ALA A 12 -22.70 5.81 6.97
C ALA A 12 -22.82 5.11 8.34
N VAL A 13 -22.96 3.78 8.32
CA VAL A 13 -22.75 2.97 9.50
C VAL A 13 -21.29 3.22 9.88
N VAL A 14 -21.07 4.08 10.85
CA VAL A 14 -19.76 4.27 11.47
C VAL A 14 -19.39 2.91 12.07
N ARG A 15 -18.74 2.07 11.27
CA ARG A 15 -18.24 0.77 11.71
C ARG A 15 -17.31 1.05 12.87
N ARG A 16 -17.64 0.51 14.05
CA ARG A 16 -16.77 0.57 15.22
C ARG A 16 -15.36 0.15 14.80
N PRO A 17 -14.34 0.94 15.15
CA PRO A 17 -12.98 0.64 14.77
C PRO A 17 -12.61 -0.74 15.31
N THR A 18 -12.20 -1.63 14.42
CA THR A 18 -11.77 -3.00 14.78
C THR A 18 -10.37 -2.93 15.39
N ALA A 19 -10.00 -3.91 16.24
CA ALA A 19 -8.66 -4.01 16.82
C ALA A 19 -7.56 -3.97 15.74
N SER A 20 -7.81 -4.56 14.55
CA SER A 20 -6.90 -4.52 13.41
C SER A 20 -6.67 -3.11 12.87
N LEU A 21 -7.67 -2.23 12.93
CA LEU A 21 -7.51 -0.83 12.50
C LEU A 21 -6.61 -0.07 13.48
N TRP A 22 -6.81 -0.25 14.79
CA TRP A 22 -5.98 0.39 15.79
C TRP A 22 -4.53 -0.08 15.72
N LEU A 23 -4.30 -1.39 15.56
CA LEU A 23 -2.96 -1.94 15.39
C LEU A 23 -2.28 -1.38 14.15
N TYR A 24 -2.98 -1.36 13.02
CA TYR A 24 -2.48 -0.79 11.77
C TYR A 24 -2.13 0.70 11.93
N ALA A 25 -3.04 1.48 12.52
CA ALA A 25 -2.82 2.92 12.74
C ALA A 25 -1.61 3.16 13.67
N ALA A 26 -1.50 2.42 14.76
CA ALA A 26 -0.38 2.51 15.69
C ALA A 26 0.96 2.19 15.01
N LEU A 27 1.03 1.10 14.23
CA LEU A 27 2.22 0.72 13.46
C LEU A 27 2.60 1.78 12.43
N THR A 28 1.62 2.31 11.68
CA THR A 28 1.87 3.33 10.65
C THR A 28 2.37 4.63 11.28
N VAL A 29 1.74 5.08 12.37
CA VAL A 29 2.15 6.31 13.07
C VAL A 29 3.53 6.13 13.74
N ALA A 30 3.78 4.98 14.37
CA ALA A 30 5.08 4.67 14.96
C ALA A 30 6.19 4.65 13.90
N ALA A 31 5.97 4.00 12.76
CA ALA A 31 6.92 3.97 11.64
C ALA A 31 7.19 5.38 11.11
N ALA A 32 6.14 6.19 10.92
CA ALA A 32 6.28 7.57 10.49
C ALA A 32 7.05 8.42 11.51
N GLY A 33 6.77 8.26 12.79
CA GLY A 33 7.49 8.95 13.88
C GLY A 33 8.98 8.59 13.93
N VAL A 34 9.33 7.30 13.76
CA VAL A 34 10.71 6.85 13.68
C VAL A 34 11.40 7.41 12.44
N ALA A 35 10.74 7.40 11.29
CA ALA A 35 11.28 7.97 10.06
C ALA A 35 11.54 9.47 10.20
N LEU A 36 10.59 10.23 10.74
CA LEU A 36 10.75 11.67 10.96
C LEU A 36 11.86 11.98 11.96
N SER A 37 11.96 11.22 13.04
CA SER A 37 13.01 11.45 14.05
C SER A 37 14.41 11.16 13.52
N ARG A 38 14.54 10.18 12.61
CA ARG A 38 15.84 9.81 12.03
C ARG A 38 16.24 10.67 10.83
N TYR A 39 15.28 11.00 9.97
CA TYR A 39 15.55 11.60 8.66
C TYR A 39 14.94 12.99 8.49
N GLY A 40 14.08 13.46 9.41
CA GLY A 40 13.39 14.74 9.30
C GLY A 40 14.32 15.95 9.20
N HIS A 41 15.53 15.85 9.75
CA HIS A 41 16.56 16.90 9.64
C HIS A 41 17.18 16.99 8.23
N ALA A 42 17.08 15.94 7.43
CA ALA A 42 17.58 15.90 6.06
C ALA A 42 16.49 16.22 5.04
N MET A 43 15.23 16.35 5.47
CA MET A 43 14.08 16.65 4.63
C MET A 43 13.79 18.14 4.64
N ASP A 44 13.49 18.71 3.47
CA ASP A 44 12.94 20.04 3.40
C ASP A 44 11.45 20.09 3.77
N GLY A 45 10.87 21.30 3.90
CA GLY A 45 9.46 21.47 4.30
C GLY A 45 8.47 20.82 3.31
N TYR A 46 8.82 20.78 2.02
CA TYR A 46 7.99 20.16 0.98
C TYR A 46 8.01 18.63 1.10
N GLU A 47 9.16 18.03 1.31
CA GLU A 47 9.33 16.61 1.51
C GLU A 47 8.60 16.13 2.77
N GLN A 48 8.70 16.89 3.87
CA GLN A 48 7.95 16.61 5.09
C GLN A 48 6.44 16.66 4.86
N ALA A 49 5.95 17.63 4.09
CA ALA A 49 4.53 17.75 3.77
C ALA A 49 4.04 16.55 2.93
N ILE A 50 4.80 16.12 1.91
CA ILE A 50 4.50 14.92 1.12
C ILE A 50 4.51 13.67 2.00
N PHE A 51 5.51 13.52 2.86
CA PHE A 51 5.63 12.38 3.75
C PHE A 51 4.43 12.27 4.72
N LEU A 52 4.04 13.37 5.36
CA LEU A 52 2.88 13.43 6.24
C LEU A 52 1.57 13.19 5.47
N GLY A 53 1.42 13.80 4.30
CA GLY A 53 0.25 13.60 3.44
C GLY A 53 0.11 12.14 3.00
N SER A 54 1.22 11.49 2.62
CA SER A 54 1.26 10.07 2.27
C SER A 54 0.91 9.18 3.47
N THR A 55 1.41 9.50 4.66
CA THR A 55 1.08 8.78 5.90
C THR A 55 -0.42 8.85 6.21
N LEU A 56 -1.02 10.05 6.10
CA LEU A 56 -2.47 10.23 6.25
C LEU A 56 -3.25 9.48 5.18
N GLY A 57 -2.78 9.49 3.94
CA GLY A 57 -3.36 8.71 2.84
C GLY A 57 -3.37 7.22 3.13
N LEU A 58 -2.26 6.65 3.63
CA LEU A 58 -2.17 5.24 4.03
C LEU A 58 -3.15 4.92 5.17
N LEU A 59 -3.25 5.78 6.19
CA LEU A 59 -4.21 5.60 7.28
C LEU A 59 -5.65 5.60 6.77
N ALA A 60 -6.00 6.52 5.89
CA ALA A 60 -7.32 6.59 5.27
C ALA A 60 -7.62 5.33 4.45
N LEU A 61 -6.70 4.88 3.60
CA LEU A 61 -6.85 3.66 2.80
C LEU A 61 -7.08 2.44 3.69
N GLY A 62 -6.31 2.26 4.77
CA GLY A 62 -6.50 1.17 5.72
C GLY A 62 -7.83 1.26 6.49
N ALA A 63 -8.37 2.48 6.70
CA ALA A 63 -9.68 2.65 7.30
C ALA A 63 -10.80 2.20 6.35
N PHE A 64 -10.73 2.61 5.07
CA PHE A 64 -11.74 2.26 4.07
C PHE A 64 -11.62 0.82 3.57
N TRP A 65 -10.40 0.27 3.50
CA TRP A 65 -10.15 -1.04 2.88
C TRP A 65 -9.43 -1.99 3.85
N PRO A 66 -10.15 -2.88 4.54
CA PRO A 66 -9.57 -3.74 5.57
C PRO A 66 -8.45 -4.66 5.08
N ALA A 67 -8.48 -5.10 3.82
CA ALA A 67 -7.43 -5.94 3.23
C ALA A 67 -6.05 -5.26 3.22
N LEU A 68 -6.00 -3.92 3.06
CA LEU A 68 -4.76 -3.16 3.01
C LEU A 68 -4.04 -3.08 4.36
N ARG A 69 -4.74 -3.32 5.48
CA ARG A 69 -4.15 -3.29 6.83
C ARG A 69 -3.06 -4.33 7.03
N TRP A 70 -3.12 -5.44 6.32
CA TRP A 70 -2.09 -6.48 6.32
C TRP A 70 -1.11 -6.32 5.17
N PHE A 71 -1.59 -5.85 4.04
CA PHE A 71 -0.78 -5.68 2.84
C PHE A 71 0.31 -4.62 3.02
N PHE A 72 -0.01 -3.43 3.52
CA PHE A 72 0.98 -2.37 3.68
C PHE A 72 2.10 -2.68 4.68
N PRO A 73 1.86 -3.25 5.88
CA PRO A 73 2.94 -3.68 6.76
C PRO A 73 3.82 -4.76 6.13
N LEU A 74 3.25 -5.69 5.37
CA LEU A 74 4.01 -6.69 4.64
C LEU A 74 4.93 -6.06 3.60
N VAL A 75 4.40 -5.14 2.78
CA VAL A 75 5.20 -4.41 1.78
C VAL A 75 6.29 -3.59 2.47
N GLY A 76 5.97 -2.93 3.58
CA GLY A 76 6.95 -2.18 4.38
C GLY A 76 8.06 -3.08 4.92
N ALA A 77 7.73 -4.25 5.43
CA ALA A 77 8.72 -5.23 5.91
C ALA A 77 9.65 -5.71 4.78
N VAL A 78 9.10 -6.01 3.61
CA VAL A 78 9.87 -6.42 2.42
C VAL A 78 10.78 -5.28 1.95
N ALA A 79 10.28 -4.04 1.95
CA ALA A 79 11.09 -2.87 1.58
C ALA A 79 12.26 -2.65 2.56
N LEU A 80 12.01 -2.76 3.87
CA LEU A 80 13.06 -2.65 4.89
C LEU A 80 14.09 -3.78 4.78
N ALA A 81 13.64 -5.01 4.51
CA ALA A 81 14.54 -6.12 4.24
C ALA A 81 15.41 -5.86 3.00
N GLY A 82 14.82 -5.33 1.92
CA GLY A 82 15.55 -4.90 0.74
C GLY A 82 16.62 -3.87 1.04
N ILE A 83 16.27 -2.81 1.79
CA ILE A 83 17.22 -1.77 2.21
C ILE A 83 18.34 -2.37 3.08
N GLY A 84 18.00 -3.27 4.00
CA GLY A 84 18.98 -3.94 4.86
C GLY A 84 19.98 -4.80 4.08
N LEU A 85 19.57 -5.41 2.98
CA LEU A 85 20.45 -6.21 2.13
C LEU A 85 21.51 -5.38 1.38
N TYR A 86 21.24 -4.09 1.16
CA TYR A 86 22.24 -3.19 0.57
C TYR A 86 23.40 -2.88 1.53
N ASP A 87 23.13 -2.88 2.85
CA ASP A 87 24.14 -2.65 3.90
C ASP A 87 25.05 -1.41 3.62
N GLY A 88 24.44 -0.35 3.09
CA GLY A 88 25.12 0.90 2.75
C GLY A 88 25.94 0.89 1.46
N ASP A 89 26.05 -0.25 0.75
CA ASP A 89 26.79 -0.38 -0.50
C ASP A 89 25.85 -0.66 -1.68
N LEU A 90 25.66 0.32 -2.55
CA LEU A 90 24.81 0.21 -3.74
C LEU A 90 25.33 -0.80 -4.77
N ALA A 91 26.65 -1.10 -4.78
CA ALA A 91 27.24 -2.10 -5.68
C ALA A 91 26.74 -3.51 -5.37
N ARG A 92 26.33 -3.80 -4.15
CA ARG A 92 25.71 -5.09 -3.78
C ARG A 92 24.47 -5.43 -4.59
N GLY A 93 23.75 -4.42 -5.09
CA GLY A 93 22.59 -4.62 -5.97
C GLY A 93 22.91 -5.38 -7.26
N GLN A 94 24.16 -5.36 -7.71
CA GLN A 94 24.58 -6.07 -8.92
C GLN A 94 25.14 -7.48 -8.63
N VAL A 95 25.66 -7.73 -7.44
CA VAL A 95 26.33 -8.96 -7.06
C VAL A 95 25.39 -9.94 -6.37
N SER A 96 24.51 -9.46 -5.50
CA SER A 96 23.57 -10.29 -4.76
C SER A 96 22.40 -10.71 -5.64
N PHE A 97 22.16 -12.03 -5.77
CA PHE A 97 21.03 -12.58 -6.54
C PHE A 97 19.66 -12.01 -6.09
N GLY A 98 19.44 -11.94 -4.78
CA GLY A 98 18.17 -11.45 -4.23
C GLY A 98 17.91 -9.97 -4.54
N LEU A 99 18.94 -9.12 -4.49
CA LEU A 99 18.83 -7.72 -4.87
C LEU A 99 18.69 -7.58 -6.39
N ARG A 100 19.56 -8.22 -7.14
CA ARG A 100 19.60 -8.07 -8.60
C ARG A 100 18.28 -8.44 -9.29
N PHE A 101 17.62 -9.52 -8.83
CA PHE A 101 16.45 -10.05 -9.53
C PHE A 101 15.12 -9.83 -8.80
N LEU A 102 15.12 -9.57 -7.50
CA LEU A 102 13.87 -9.50 -6.72
C LEU A 102 13.65 -8.14 -6.05
N LEU A 103 14.64 -7.59 -5.36
CA LEU A 103 14.46 -6.48 -4.42
C LEU A 103 15.17 -5.19 -4.83
N SER A 104 15.85 -5.14 -5.98
CA SER A 104 16.43 -3.89 -6.48
C SER A 104 15.36 -2.92 -6.98
N SER A 105 15.68 -1.65 -7.06
CA SER A 105 14.79 -0.63 -7.65
C SER A 105 14.40 -0.95 -9.09
N GLN A 106 15.31 -1.49 -9.88
CA GLN A 106 15.03 -1.93 -11.25
C GLN A 106 14.07 -3.12 -11.28
N SER A 107 14.29 -4.11 -10.39
CA SER A 107 13.39 -5.26 -10.27
C SER A 107 12.00 -4.84 -9.77
N ALA A 108 11.92 -3.87 -8.84
CA ALA A 108 10.66 -3.33 -8.36
C ALA A 108 9.84 -2.70 -9.49
N ILE A 109 10.48 -1.91 -10.37
CA ILE A 109 9.81 -1.34 -11.54
C ILE A 109 9.32 -2.44 -12.49
N MET A 110 10.16 -3.45 -12.77
CA MET A 110 9.79 -4.59 -13.60
C MET A 110 8.59 -5.36 -13.02
N TRP A 111 8.59 -5.62 -11.71
CA TRP A 111 7.47 -6.27 -11.03
C TRP A 111 6.20 -5.42 -11.06
N MET A 112 6.32 -4.12 -10.86
CA MET A 112 5.18 -3.20 -10.96
C MET A 112 4.54 -3.24 -12.36
N CYS A 113 5.36 -3.16 -13.42
CA CYS A 113 4.88 -3.26 -14.79
C CYS A 113 4.23 -4.62 -15.07
N THR A 114 4.85 -5.72 -14.63
CA THR A 114 4.34 -7.08 -14.82
C THR A 114 2.99 -7.26 -14.11
N LEU A 115 2.88 -6.83 -12.86
CA LEU A 115 1.63 -6.90 -12.11
C LEU A 115 0.54 -6.03 -12.71
N PHE A 116 0.89 -4.85 -13.23
CA PHE A 116 -0.08 -3.99 -13.91
C PHE A 116 -0.63 -4.64 -15.19
N VAL A 117 0.24 -5.21 -16.02
CA VAL A 117 -0.17 -5.95 -17.24
C VAL A 117 -1.05 -7.13 -16.87
N LEU A 118 -0.67 -7.88 -15.85
CA LEU A 118 -1.41 -9.05 -15.38
C LEU A 118 -2.80 -8.65 -14.82
N ALA A 119 -2.87 -7.60 -14.01
CA ALA A 119 -4.13 -7.06 -13.50
C ALA A 119 -5.04 -6.59 -14.65
N THR A 120 -4.47 -5.89 -15.63
CA THR A 120 -5.20 -5.45 -16.83
C THR A 120 -5.73 -6.64 -17.61
N GLY A 121 -4.90 -7.69 -17.83
CA GLY A 121 -5.32 -8.91 -18.49
C GLY A 121 -6.45 -9.64 -17.76
N VAL A 122 -6.36 -9.77 -16.43
CA VAL A 122 -7.42 -10.38 -15.61
C VAL A 122 -8.70 -9.57 -15.69
N TYR A 123 -8.61 -8.23 -15.64
CA TYR A 123 -9.78 -7.36 -15.79
C TYR A 123 -10.46 -7.54 -17.15
N TRP A 124 -9.68 -7.57 -18.25
CA TRP A 124 -10.19 -7.81 -19.59
C TRP A 124 -10.86 -9.19 -19.73
N LEU A 125 -10.25 -10.24 -19.16
CA LEU A 125 -10.85 -11.58 -19.14
C LEU A 125 -12.17 -11.59 -18.35
N GLY A 126 -12.23 -10.85 -17.23
CA GLY A 126 -13.44 -10.70 -16.45
C GLY A 126 -14.57 -10.03 -17.23
N LEU A 127 -14.23 -8.99 -17.96
CA LEU A 127 -15.17 -8.27 -18.83
C LEU A 127 -15.71 -9.14 -19.94
N LEU A 128 -14.82 -9.87 -20.65
CA LEU A 128 -15.18 -10.78 -21.75
C LEU A 128 -16.05 -11.96 -21.28
N ARG A 129 -15.75 -12.52 -20.12
CA ARG A 129 -16.50 -13.66 -19.55
C ARG A 129 -17.74 -13.26 -18.75
N ARG A 130 -18.03 -11.97 -18.62
CA ARG A 130 -19.13 -11.43 -17.79
C ARG A 130 -19.16 -12.05 -16.37
N SER A 131 -17.99 -12.36 -15.80
CA SER A 131 -17.89 -13.01 -14.51
C SER A 131 -18.10 -11.97 -13.39
N ALA A 132 -19.18 -12.14 -12.61
CA ALA A 132 -19.48 -11.30 -11.47
C ALA A 132 -18.42 -11.39 -10.35
N PHE A 133 -17.59 -12.45 -10.33
CA PHE A 133 -16.53 -12.65 -9.37
C PHE A 133 -15.32 -11.74 -9.63
N ILE A 134 -14.91 -11.60 -10.88
CA ILE A 134 -13.75 -10.81 -11.28
C ILE A 134 -14.05 -9.30 -11.19
N ASN A 135 -15.31 -8.90 -11.36
CA ASN A 135 -15.72 -7.49 -11.28
C ASN A 135 -15.97 -6.99 -9.85
N LYS A 136 -15.84 -7.85 -8.82
CA LYS A 136 -16.00 -7.49 -7.40
C LYS A 136 -14.66 -7.32 -6.66
N VAL A 137 -13.56 -7.57 -7.31
CA VAL A 137 -12.21 -7.32 -6.80
C VAL A 137 -11.76 -5.94 -7.22
#